data_bc26d7ea2c6668912f998fd5f61eabd6
#
_entry.id   bc26d7ea2c6668912f998fd5f61eabd6
#
_cell.length_a   1.000
_cell.length_b   1.000
_cell.length_c   1.000
_cell.angle_alpha   90.00
_cell.angle_beta   90.00
_cell.angle_gamma   90.00
#
_symmetry.space_group_name_H-M   'P 1'
#
loop_
_entity.id
_entity.type
_entity.pdbx_description
1 polymer ?
#
loop_
_entity_poly.entity_id
_entity_poly.type
_entity_poly.pdbx_seq_one_letter_code
_entity_poly.pdbx_strand_id
1 'polypeptide(L)'
;MADDSELNGLAETRFAQVPIEITISVGIARPLIRDLLSLEEDAVLPLDKSLDDPVELFVGDKLIGRGQLEEVDGEGSGKLGVRIVEITQPTDND
;
A
#
# COMPACT_ATOMS: atom_id res chain seq x y z
N MET A 1 22.38 2.31 9.82
CA MET A 1 21.52 2.11 8.79
C MET A 1 21.28 0.66 8.60
N ALA A 2 20.13 0.37 8.34
CA ALA A 2 19.84 -0.99 8.07
C ALA A 2 20.44 -1.25 6.75
N ASP A 3 21.41 -2.07 6.69
CA ASP A 3 21.98 -2.32 5.44
C ASP A 3 21.64 -3.71 5.08
N ASP A 4 22.20 -4.18 4.01
CA ASP A 4 21.88 -5.49 3.52
C ASP A 4 22.24 -6.58 4.51
N SER A 5 23.22 -6.37 5.33
CA SER A 5 23.57 -7.42 6.24
C SER A 5 22.53 -7.56 7.35
N GLU A 6 21.88 -6.47 7.74
CA GLU A 6 20.82 -6.62 8.70
C GLU A 6 19.63 -7.34 8.10
N LEU A 7 19.27 -7.02 6.88
CA LEU A 7 18.18 -7.70 6.22
C LEU A 7 18.50 -9.16 6.00
N ASN A 8 19.74 -9.46 5.64
CA ASN A 8 20.11 -10.83 5.45
C ASN A 8 20.07 -11.60 6.76
N GLY A 9 20.43 -10.95 7.86
CA GLY A 9 20.36 -11.60 9.15
C GLY A 9 18.93 -11.93 9.51
N LEU A 10 18.00 -11.03 9.21
CA LEU A 10 16.60 -11.31 9.47
C LEU A 10 16.11 -12.46 8.60
N ALA A 11 16.55 -12.50 7.35
CA ALA A 11 16.10 -13.53 6.45
C ALA A 11 16.62 -14.91 6.86
N GLU A 12 17.69 -14.95 7.63
CA GLU A 12 18.26 -16.22 8.02
C GLU A 12 17.83 -16.64 9.41
N THR A 13 16.88 -15.95 10.03
CA THR A 13 16.45 -16.31 11.36
C THR A 13 14.98 -16.67 11.32
N ARG A 14 14.45 -17.05 12.46
CA ARG A 14 13.04 -17.35 12.52
C ARG A 14 12.18 -16.10 12.32
N PHE A 15 12.76 -14.90 12.42
CA PHE A 15 12.01 -13.69 12.14
C PHE A 15 11.56 -13.64 10.70
N ALA A 16 12.23 -14.35 9.81
CA ALA A 16 11.83 -14.36 8.41
C ALA A 16 10.45 -14.99 8.21
N GLN A 17 9.95 -15.70 9.18
CA GLN A 17 8.65 -16.33 9.06
C GLN A 17 7.55 -15.52 9.70
N VAL A 18 7.86 -14.37 10.25
CA VAL A 18 6.85 -13.53 10.88
C VAL A 18 6.23 -12.63 9.81
N PRO A 19 4.92 -12.71 9.61
CA PRO A 19 4.32 -11.87 8.60
C PRO A 19 4.29 -10.41 9.02
N ILE A 20 4.43 -9.53 8.08
CA ILE A 20 4.34 -8.10 8.31
C ILE A 20 3.23 -7.56 7.44
N GLU A 21 2.37 -6.75 8.03
CA GLU A 21 1.23 -6.22 7.31
C GLU A 21 1.63 -4.94 6.59
N ILE A 22 1.32 -4.89 5.31
CA ILE A 22 1.58 -3.70 4.51
C ILE A 22 0.25 -3.11 4.11
N THR A 23 0.06 -1.83 4.40
CA THR A 23 -1.15 -1.13 4.04
C THR A 23 -0.95 -0.43 2.71
N ILE A 24 -1.90 -0.63 1.81
CA ILE A 24 -1.84 -0.02 0.49
C ILE A 24 -2.85 1.11 0.45
N SER A 25 -2.38 2.33 0.27
CA SER A 25 -3.25 3.50 0.24
C SER A 25 -3.59 3.84 -1.20
N VAL A 26 -4.87 3.77 -1.53
CA VAL A 26 -5.31 4.01 -2.90
C VAL A 26 -5.85 5.40 -3.12
N GLY A 27 -5.92 6.22 -2.10
CA GLY A 27 -6.38 7.59 -2.26
C GLY A 27 -7.19 8.02 -1.06
N ILE A 28 -7.63 9.26 -1.10
CA ILE A 28 -8.36 9.86 0.00
C ILE A 28 -9.66 10.45 -0.55
N ALA A 29 -10.76 10.23 0.15
CA ALA A 29 -12.01 10.88 -0.17
C ALA A 29 -12.21 12.01 0.82
N ARG A 30 -12.78 13.12 0.34
CA ARG A 30 -13.02 14.26 1.20
C ARG A 30 -14.46 14.74 1.04
N PRO A 31 -15.43 13.93 1.45
CA PRO A 31 -16.82 14.35 1.29
C PRO A 31 -17.19 15.44 2.29
N LEU A 32 -18.19 16.21 1.98
CA LEU A 32 -18.75 17.12 2.96
C LEU A 32 -19.48 16.30 4.01
N ILE A 33 -19.57 16.84 5.20
CA ILE A 33 -20.22 16.12 6.28
C ILE A 33 -21.66 15.77 5.92
N ARG A 34 -22.39 16.67 5.28
CA ARG A 34 -23.76 16.37 4.91
C ARG A 34 -23.86 15.22 3.93
N ASP A 35 -22.86 15.09 3.05
CA ASP A 35 -22.87 13.98 2.11
C ASP A 35 -22.54 12.68 2.81
N LEU A 36 -21.67 12.74 3.80
CA LEU A 36 -21.34 11.56 4.56
C LEU A 36 -22.55 11.03 5.32
N LEU A 37 -23.35 11.94 5.87
CA LEU A 37 -24.51 11.54 6.64
C LEU A 37 -25.61 10.94 5.78
N SER A 38 -25.58 11.18 4.49
CA SER A 38 -26.60 10.65 3.60
C SER A 38 -26.12 9.49 2.75
N LEU A 39 -25.00 8.88 3.11
CA LEU A 39 -24.50 7.75 2.34
C LEU A 39 -25.43 6.56 2.48
N GLU A 40 -25.62 5.86 1.40
CA GLU A 40 -26.45 4.68 1.37
C GLU A 40 -25.70 3.58 0.63
N GLU A 41 -26.24 2.39 0.65
CA GLU A 41 -25.65 1.32 -0.13
C GLU A 41 -25.55 1.73 -1.57
N ASP A 42 -24.51 1.29 -2.23
CA ASP A 42 -24.23 1.58 -3.63
C ASP A 42 -23.81 3.03 -3.86
N ALA A 43 -23.66 3.84 -2.83
CA ALA A 43 -23.09 5.16 -2.99
C ALA A 43 -21.62 5.04 -3.36
N VAL A 44 -21.10 6.00 -4.11
CA VAL A 44 -19.73 5.98 -4.56
C VAL A 44 -19.02 7.21 -4.01
N LEU A 45 -17.91 6.97 -3.31
CA LEU A 45 -17.10 8.08 -2.82
C LEU A 45 -15.96 8.29 -3.80
N PRO A 46 -15.85 9.45 -4.41
CA PRO A 46 -14.72 9.69 -5.29
C PRO A 46 -13.44 9.86 -4.50
N LEU A 47 -12.36 9.39 -5.06
CA LEU A 47 -11.04 9.50 -4.46
C LEU A 47 -10.26 10.56 -5.21
N ASP A 48 -9.18 11.00 -4.58
CA ASP A 48 -8.33 12.03 -5.18
C ASP A 48 -7.28 11.46 -6.12
N LYS A 49 -7.42 10.21 -6.52
CA LYS A 49 -6.47 9.56 -7.41
C LYS A 49 -7.17 8.99 -8.62
N SER A 50 -6.44 8.89 -9.71
CA SER A 50 -6.92 8.23 -10.91
C SER A 50 -6.47 6.78 -10.92
N LEU A 51 -7.07 6.00 -11.81
CA LEU A 51 -6.70 4.58 -11.89
C LEU A 51 -5.24 4.38 -12.23
N ASP A 52 -4.65 5.31 -12.96
CA ASP A 52 -3.26 5.17 -13.37
C ASP A 52 -2.27 5.73 -12.37
N ASP A 53 -2.75 6.35 -11.31
CA ASP A 53 -1.85 6.91 -10.32
C ASP A 53 -1.24 5.81 -9.48
N PRO A 54 0.00 5.96 -9.05
CA PRO A 54 0.57 4.94 -8.17
C PRO A 54 -0.07 4.96 -6.81
N VAL A 55 -0.06 3.81 -6.18
CA VAL A 55 -0.54 3.68 -4.81
C VAL A 55 0.67 3.69 -3.89
N GLU A 56 0.43 3.96 -2.63
CA GLU A 56 1.50 4.05 -1.65
C GLU A 56 1.44 2.88 -0.69
N LEU A 57 2.60 2.40 -0.32
CA LEU A 57 2.70 1.26 0.58
C LEU A 57 3.28 1.71 1.91
N PHE A 58 2.64 1.29 2.98
CA PHE A 58 3.03 1.69 4.33
C PHE A 58 3.21 0.48 5.22
N VAL A 59 4.17 0.55 6.11
CA VAL A 59 4.25 -0.35 7.25
C VAL A 59 3.97 0.53 8.46
N GLY A 60 2.84 0.29 9.12
CA GLY A 60 2.38 1.23 10.12
C GLY A 60 2.07 2.54 9.44
N ASP A 61 2.64 3.62 9.91
CA ASP A 61 2.46 4.91 9.26
C ASP A 61 3.70 5.35 8.51
N LYS A 62 4.62 4.43 8.22
CA LYS A 62 5.84 4.77 7.51
C LYS A 62 5.72 4.37 6.05
N LEU A 63 5.93 5.31 5.16
CA LEU A 63 5.91 5.06 3.73
C LEU A 63 7.14 4.26 3.33
N ILE A 64 6.93 3.13 2.67
CA ILE A 64 8.05 2.29 2.27
C ILE A 64 8.17 2.16 0.75
N GLY A 65 7.19 2.62 0.00
CA GLY A 65 7.32 2.52 -1.45
C GLY A 65 6.05 2.91 -2.15
N ARG A 66 6.08 2.78 -3.46
CA ARG A 66 4.93 3.04 -4.31
C ARG A 66 4.82 1.93 -5.33
N GLY A 67 3.63 1.73 -5.81
CA GLY A 67 3.41 0.70 -6.79
C GLY A 67 2.19 0.96 -7.64
N GLN A 68 1.92 0.03 -8.52
CA GLN A 68 0.80 0.12 -9.42
C GLN A 68 -0.12 -1.06 -9.16
N LEU A 69 -1.40 -0.80 -9.00
CA LEU A 69 -2.36 -1.88 -8.82
C LEU A 69 -2.52 -2.65 -10.13
N GLU A 70 -2.66 -3.95 -10.01
CA GLU A 70 -2.92 -4.76 -11.17
C GLU A 70 -3.61 -6.04 -10.74
N GLU A 71 -4.20 -6.74 -11.68
CA GLU A 71 -4.76 -8.05 -11.38
C GLU A 71 -3.65 -9.08 -11.42
N VAL A 72 -3.69 -10.02 -10.50
CA VAL A 72 -2.73 -11.10 -10.49
C VAL A 72 -3.47 -12.40 -10.81
N ASP A 73 -2.70 -13.42 -11.18
CA ASP A 73 -3.25 -14.75 -11.51
C ASP A 73 -4.14 -14.71 -12.75
N GLY A 74 -3.89 -13.78 -13.65
CA GLY A 74 -4.58 -13.76 -14.93
C GLY A 74 -5.65 -12.70 -14.99
N GLU A 75 -5.91 -12.24 -16.21
CA GLU A 75 -6.90 -11.23 -16.44
C GLU A 75 -8.26 -11.74 -16.03
N GLY A 76 -9.02 -10.94 -15.35
CA GLY A 76 -10.35 -11.34 -14.94
C GLY A 76 -10.41 -12.14 -13.67
N SER A 77 -9.28 -12.39 -13.04
CA SER A 77 -9.28 -13.15 -11.80
C SER A 77 -9.94 -12.41 -10.65
N GLY A 78 -9.95 -11.10 -10.71
CA GLY A 78 -10.45 -10.28 -9.61
C GLY A 78 -9.51 -10.15 -8.45
N LYS A 79 -8.37 -10.81 -8.47
CA LYS A 79 -7.40 -10.69 -7.40
C LYS A 79 -6.48 -9.53 -7.66
N LEU A 80 -6.25 -8.73 -6.64
CA LEU A 80 -5.41 -7.55 -6.79
C LEU A 80 -4.02 -7.79 -6.24
N GLY A 81 -3.06 -7.19 -6.90
CA GLY A 81 -1.69 -7.14 -6.41
C GLY A 81 -1.13 -5.78 -6.69
N VAL A 82 0.07 -5.54 -6.20
CA VAL A 82 0.75 -4.27 -6.42
C VAL A 82 2.10 -4.56 -7.03
N ARG A 83 2.34 -3.98 -8.20
CA ARG A 83 3.66 -4.07 -8.82
C ARG A 83 4.50 -2.94 -8.28
N ILE A 84 5.60 -3.27 -7.64
CA ILE A 84 6.44 -2.25 -7.01
C ILE A 84 7.11 -1.41 -8.08
N VAL A 85 6.97 -0.11 -7.95
CA VAL A 85 7.58 0.82 -8.88
C VAL A 85 8.75 1.54 -8.23
N GLU A 86 8.65 1.77 -6.93
CA GLU A 86 9.68 2.52 -6.22
C GLU A 86 9.74 2.02 -4.78
N ILE A 87 10.93 1.84 -4.27
CA ILE A 87 11.13 1.51 -2.86
C ILE A 87 11.74 2.71 -2.20
N THR A 88 11.08 3.21 -1.15
CA THR A 88 11.61 4.30 -0.36
C THR A 88 12.37 3.69 0.79
N GLN A 89 13.64 3.99 0.87
CA GLN A 89 14.41 3.43 1.93
C GLN A 89 14.07 4.13 3.20
N PRO A 90 13.74 3.42 4.22
CA PRO A 90 13.46 4.09 5.48
C PRO A 90 14.77 4.52 5.99
N THR A 91 15.15 5.67 5.77
CA THR A 91 16.36 6.05 6.21
C THR A 91 16.33 6.39 7.53
N ASP A 92 17.17 6.04 8.11
CA ASP A 92 17.17 6.27 9.31
C ASP A 92 17.59 7.48 9.66
N ASN A 93 17.96 8.13 8.94
CA ASN A 93 18.33 9.30 9.29
C ASN A 93 17.38 10.12 9.22
N ASP A 94 16.57 9.81 9.29
CA ASP A 94 15.65 10.60 9.25
C ASP A 94 15.23 10.68 10.26
#